data_8737b0a7b71ce56885e7d57d1bdfae40
#
_entry.id   8737b0a7b71ce56885e7d57d1bdfae40
#
_cell.length_a   1.000
_cell.length_b   1.000
_cell.length_c   1.000
_cell.angle_alpha   90.00
_cell.angle_beta   90.00
_cell.angle_gamma   90.00
#
_symmetry.space_group_name_H-M   'P 1'
#
loop_
_entity.id
_entity.type
_entity.pdbx_description
1 polymer ?
#
loop_
_entity_poly.entity_id
_entity_poly.type
_entity_poly.pdbx_seq_one_letter_code
_entity_poly.pdbx_strand_id
1 'polypeptide(L)'
;FLFSYGKMEAMNIPQLSVPQGAIVGILGDNGAGKTTFAKCLCGLEKSAKGTLQIGQETLGAKQRIKKCYMVMQDVNHQLFTESVSDEILLSMQGEDEQVDKKQTEEILKSLNLLEYQELHPMSLSGGQKQRVAIGSAIASDKEILVFDEPTSGLDYHHMLEVADNLQRLSDMGKTLFIIT
;
A
#
# COMPACT_ATOMS: atom_id res chain seq x y z
N PHE A 1 -10.30 12.10 11.56
CA PHE A 1 -10.20 10.81 12.25
C PHE A 1 -9.86 11.02 13.72
N LEU A 2 -10.51 10.28 14.59
CA LEU A 2 -10.21 10.18 16.02
C LEU A 2 -9.98 8.70 16.37
N PHE A 3 -8.88 8.41 17.04
CA PHE A 3 -8.57 7.06 17.49
C PHE A 3 -7.85 7.07 18.83
N SER A 4 -8.19 6.13 19.70
CA SER A 4 -7.59 5.99 21.03
C SER A 4 -7.29 4.52 21.36
N TYR A 5 -6.16 4.28 21.97
CA TYR A 5 -5.84 3.00 22.63
C TYR A 5 -6.30 3.07 24.10
N GLY A 6 -7.46 2.47 24.39
CA GLY A 6 -8.07 2.59 25.72
C GLY A 6 -8.40 4.05 26.07
N LYS A 7 -7.73 4.60 27.08
CA LYS A 7 -7.91 6.01 27.52
C LYS A 7 -6.93 6.99 26.87
N MET A 8 -5.93 6.51 26.13
CA MET A 8 -4.90 7.34 25.51
C MET A 8 -5.33 7.70 24.09
N GLU A 9 -5.53 8.99 23.83
CA GLU A 9 -5.74 9.50 22.48
C GLU A 9 -4.46 9.31 21.66
N ALA A 10 -4.53 8.52 20.61
CA ALA A 10 -3.41 8.23 19.73
C ALA A 10 -3.40 9.08 18.46
N MET A 11 -4.58 9.59 18.07
CA MET A 11 -4.71 10.43 16.88
C MET A 11 -5.99 11.27 16.95
N ASN A 12 -5.85 12.55 16.58
CA ASN A 12 -6.97 13.45 16.39
C ASN A 12 -6.72 14.35 15.18
N ILE A 13 -7.33 13.98 14.05
CA ILE A 13 -7.25 14.75 12.81
C ILE A 13 -8.68 15.22 12.49
N PRO A 14 -9.03 16.47 12.84
CA PRO A 14 -10.38 16.97 12.64
C PRO A 14 -10.77 17.04 11.17
N GLN A 15 -9.84 17.45 10.31
CA GLN A 15 -10.04 17.52 8.87
C GLN A 15 -8.70 17.47 8.12
N LEU A 16 -8.66 16.74 7.02
CA LEU A 16 -7.56 16.73 6.06
C LEU A 16 -8.16 16.65 4.64
N SER A 17 -7.72 17.52 3.76
CA SER A 17 -8.12 17.51 2.34
C SER A 17 -6.88 17.34 1.48
N VAL A 18 -6.96 16.41 0.53
CA VAL A 18 -5.85 16.03 -0.35
C VAL A 18 -6.37 15.98 -1.78
N PRO A 19 -5.67 16.58 -2.77
CA PRO A 19 -6.02 16.42 -4.17
C PRO A 19 -5.96 14.95 -4.61
N GLN A 20 -6.87 14.54 -5.48
CA GLN A 20 -6.80 13.22 -6.10
C GLN A 20 -5.52 13.10 -6.95
N GLY A 21 -4.85 11.96 -6.90
CA GLY A 21 -3.60 11.73 -7.60
C GLY A 21 -2.37 12.36 -6.94
N ALA A 22 -2.52 13.00 -5.77
CA ALA A 22 -1.38 13.59 -5.06
C ALA A 22 -0.52 12.51 -4.37
N ILE A 23 0.78 12.82 -4.26
CA ILE A 23 1.71 12.12 -3.37
C ILE A 23 1.84 12.95 -2.09
N VAL A 24 1.45 12.37 -0.96
CA VAL A 24 1.43 13.01 0.36
C VAL A 24 2.46 12.37 1.27
N GLY A 25 3.48 13.11 1.66
CA GLY A 25 4.44 12.69 2.67
C GLY A 25 3.90 12.89 4.08
N ILE A 26 4.00 11.85 4.92
CA ILE A 26 3.66 11.90 6.34
C ILE A 26 4.96 11.77 7.13
N LEU A 27 5.37 12.88 7.73
CA LEU A 27 6.61 13.00 8.49
C LEU A 27 6.33 13.12 9.98
N GLY A 28 7.24 12.65 10.79
CA GLY A 28 7.16 12.79 12.25
C GLY A 28 8.02 11.75 12.98
N ASP A 29 8.22 11.96 14.27
CA ASP A 29 9.01 11.06 15.11
C ASP A 29 8.42 9.65 15.21
N ASN A 30 9.25 8.69 15.61
CA ASN A 30 8.78 7.35 15.91
C ASN A 30 7.79 7.41 17.09
N GLY A 31 6.66 6.73 16.93
CA GLY A 31 5.57 6.77 17.92
C GLY A 31 4.60 7.94 17.77
N ALA A 32 4.79 8.85 16.80
CA ALA A 32 3.88 9.98 16.56
C ALA A 32 2.49 9.60 16.02
N GLY A 33 2.23 8.31 15.79
CA GLY A 33 0.94 7.83 15.31
C GLY A 33 0.81 7.70 13.79
N LYS A 34 1.92 7.80 13.03
CA LYS A 34 1.91 7.71 11.55
C LYS A 34 1.27 6.40 11.04
N THR A 35 1.77 5.27 11.50
CA THR A 35 1.20 3.95 11.17
C THR A 35 -0.25 3.80 11.65
N THR A 36 -0.59 4.38 12.80
CA THR A 36 -1.97 4.41 13.30
C THR A 36 -2.87 5.17 12.35
N PHE A 37 -2.44 6.33 11.85
CA PHE A 37 -3.16 7.08 10.83
C PHE A 37 -3.37 6.24 9.56
N ALA A 38 -2.32 5.60 9.04
CA ALA A 38 -2.40 4.71 7.89
C ALA A 38 -3.45 3.61 8.05
N LYS A 39 -3.42 2.91 9.19
CA LYS A 39 -4.40 1.87 9.53
C LYS A 39 -5.82 2.41 9.63
N CYS A 40 -6.00 3.60 10.22
CA CYS A 40 -7.31 4.24 10.28
C CYS A 40 -7.80 4.66 8.89
N LEU A 41 -6.93 5.23 8.06
CA LEU A 41 -7.26 5.62 6.68
C LEU A 41 -7.70 4.41 5.86
N CYS A 42 -6.97 3.30 5.94
CA CYS A 42 -7.30 2.06 5.23
C CYS A 42 -8.49 1.28 5.82
N GLY A 43 -9.05 1.71 6.96
CA GLY A 43 -10.17 1.03 7.62
C GLY A 43 -9.76 -0.23 8.39
N LEU A 44 -8.47 -0.45 8.62
CA LEU A 44 -7.93 -1.59 9.38
C LEU A 44 -8.19 -1.45 10.89
N GLU A 45 -8.28 -0.22 11.39
CA GLU A 45 -8.67 0.08 12.77
C GLU A 45 -10.19 0.30 12.85
N LYS A 46 -10.91 -0.76 13.21
CA LYS A 46 -12.38 -0.76 13.23
C LYS A 46 -12.98 0.19 14.27
N SER A 47 -12.26 0.49 15.35
CA SER A 47 -12.69 1.39 16.42
C SER A 47 -12.43 2.87 16.14
N ALA A 48 -11.70 3.19 15.06
CA ALA A 48 -11.46 4.57 14.66
C ALA A 48 -12.76 5.26 14.24
N LYS A 49 -13.01 6.42 14.82
CA LYS A 49 -14.13 7.29 14.45
C LYS A 49 -13.68 8.23 13.33
N GLY A 50 -14.57 8.47 12.38
CA GLY A 50 -14.33 9.36 11.25
C GLY A 50 -14.67 8.73 9.92
N THR A 51 -14.70 9.57 8.90
CA THR A 51 -15.06 9.22 7.54
C THR A 51 -13.96 9.63 6.57
N LEU A 52 -13.89 8.95 5.45
CA LEU A 52 -13.13 9.34 4.28
C LEU A 52 -14.14 9.74 3.21
N GLN A 53 -13.91 10.87 2.55
CA GLN A 53 -14.71 11.28 1.42
C GLN A 53 -13.86 11.24 0.15
N ILE A 54 -14.36 10.57 -0.89
CA ILE A 54 -13.77 10.55 -2.24
C ILE A 54 -14.84 11.07 -3.19
N GLY A 55 -14.60 12.26 -3.75
CA GLY A 55 -15.62 12.95 -4.54
C GLY A 55 -16.89 13.20 -3.70
N GLN A 56 -18.01 12.60 -4.12
CA GLN A 56 -19.28 12.70 -3.39
C GLN A 56 -19.56 11.50 -2.47
N GLU A 57 -18.72 10.47 -2.50
CA GLU A 57 -18.90 9.25 -1.74
C GLU A 57 -18.26 9.37 -0.34
N THR A 58 -19.03 9.12 0.72
CA THR A 58 -18.55 9.08 2.10
C THR A 58 -18.38 7.65 2.56
N LEU A 59 -17.16 7.29 2.93
CA LEU A 59 -16.74 5.91 3.20
C LEU A 59 -16.57 5.66 4.70
N GLY A 60 -17.27 4.67 5.24
CA GLY A 60 -17.00 4.08 6.54
C GLY A 60 -15.85 3.06 6.48
N ALA A 61 -15.46 2.48 7.64
CA ALA A 61 -14.31 1.58 7.75
C ALA A 61 -14.35 0.41 6.74
N LYS A 62 -15.49 -0.28 6.60
CA LYS A 62 -15.65 -1.42 5.67
C LYS A 62 -15.50 -1.02 4.20
N GLN A 63 -15.92 0.19 3.84
CA GLN A 63 -15.84 0.69 2.47
C GLN A 63 -14.41 1.15 2.16
N ARG A 64 -13.69 1.73 3.15
CA ARG A 64 -12.29 2.13 3.02
C ARG A 64 -11.38 0.96 2.66
N ILE A 65 -11.58 -0.23 3.24
CA ILE A 65 -10.83 -1.45 2.88
C ILE A 65 -10.96 -1.77 1.38
N LYS A 66 -12.10 -1.47 0.76
CA LYS A 66 -12.30 -1.68 -0.68
C LYS A 66 -11.63 -0.64 -1.57
N LYS A 67 -11.33 0.55 -1.03
CA LYS A 67 -10.77 1.69 -1.77
C LYS A 67 -9.31 1.98 -1.46
N CYS A 68 -8.79 1.42 -0.37
CA CYS A 68 -7.44 1.65 0.12
C CYS A 68 -6.65 0.35 0.14
N TYR A 69 -5.34 0.45 -0.11
CA TYR A 69 -4.37 -0.62 0.09
C TYR A 69 -3.20 -0.10 0.92
N MET A 70 -2.67 -0.92 1.81
CA MET A 70 -1.54 -0.55 2.66
C MET A 70 -0.38 -1.52 2.44
N VAL A 71 0.78 -0.99 2.08
CA VAL A 71 2.07 -1.70 2.12
C VAL A 71 2.69 -1.43 3.48
N MET A 72 2.92 -2.48 4.25
CA MET A 72 3.44 -2.40 5.61
C MET A 72 4.95 -2.21 5.62
N GLN A 73 5.48 -1.60 6.68
CA GLN A 73 6.92 -1.44 6.90
C GLN A 73 7.64 -2.80 6.89
N ASP A 74 7.13 -3.79 7.60
CA ASP A 74 7.61 -5.18 7.53
C ASP A 74 6.75 -5.99 6.57
N VAL A 75 7.20 -6.06 5.33
CA VAL A 75 6.52 -6.81 4.25
C VAL A 75 6.47 -8.31 4.50
N ASN A 76 7.31 -8.87 5.40
CA ASN A 76 7.25 -10.29 5.73
C ASN A 76 5.92 -10.70 6.38
N HIS A 77 5.22 -9.76 7.02
CA HIS A 77 3.87 -9.99 7.56
C HIS A 77 2.76 -9.90 6.53
N GLN A 78 3.08 -9.50 5.31
CA GLN A 78 2.12 -9.26 4.24
C GLN A 78 2.22 -10.30 3.12
N LEU A 79 3.42 -10.89 2.91
CA LEU A 79 3.69 -11.88 1.87
C LEU A 79 3.55 -13.29 2.45
N PHE A 80 2.61 -14.08 1.93
CA PHE A 80 2.26 -15.40 2.52
C PHE A 80 1.89 -16.48 1.51
N THR A 81 1.92 -16.18 0.21
CA THR A 81 1.61 -17.15 -0.85
C THR A 81 2.80 -18.06 -1.16
N GLU A 82 2.58 -19.09 -2.01
CA GLU A 82 3.61 -20.05 -2.39
C GLU A 82 4.56 -19.51 -3.46
N SER A 83 4.11 -18.56 -4.28
CA SER A 83 4.94 -17.93 -5.31
C SER A 83 4.74 -16.41 -5.37
N VAL A 84 5.72 -15.72 -5.96
CA VAL A 84 5.66 -14.28 -6.23
C VAL A 84 4.49 -13.96 -7.17
N SER A 85 4.24 -14.79 -8.17
CA SER A 85 3.08 -14.65 -9.06
C SER A 85 1.78 -14.72 -8.30
N ASP A 86 1.62 -15.70 -7.41
CA ASP A 86 0.41 -15.87 -6.62
C ASP A 86 0.15 -14.69 -5.69
N GLU A 87 1.23 -14.09 -5.15
CA GLU A 87 1.12 -12.92 -4.27
C GLU A 87 0.49 -11.72 -5.00
N ILE A 88 0.87 -11.51 -6.26
CA ILE A 88 0.31 -10.44 -7.09
C ILE A 88 -1.10 -10.79 -7.55
N LEU A 89 -1.32 -12.02 -8.03
CA LEU A 89 -2.64 -12.51 -8.45
C LEU A 89 -3.69 -12.39 -7.34
N LEU A 90 -3.31 -12.74 -6.11
CA LEU A 90 -4.21 -12.65 -4.95
C LEU A 90 -4.72 -11.23 -4.70
N SER A 91 -3.94 -10.23 -5.08
CA SER A 91 -4.31 -8.81 -4.91
C SER A 91 -5.24 -8.30 -6.00
N MET A 92 -5.38 -9.02 -7.11
CA MET A 92 -6.28 -8.67 -8.21
C MET A 92 -7.73 -8.94 -7.83
N GLN A 93 -8.64 -8.20 -8.44
CA GLN A 93 -10.09 -8.36 -8.27
C GLN A 93 -10.75 -8.80 -9.57
N GLY A 94 -9.96 -9.33 -10.51
CA GLY A 94 -10.41 -9.77 -11.82
C GLY A 94 -11.28 -11.04 -11.75
N GLU A 95 -12.14 -11.18 -12.74
CA GLU A 95 -13.00 -12.37 -12.93
C GLU A 95 -12.44 -13.28 -14.04
N ASP A 96 -11.44 -12.81 -14.80
CA ASP A 96 -10.82 -13.52 -15.92
C ASP A 96 -9.37 -13.89 -15.61
N GLU A 97 -9.15 -15.16 -15.31
CA GLU A 97 -7.83 -15.71 -14.95
C GLU A 97 -6.76 -15.48 -16.02
N GLN A 98 -7.10 -15.47 -17.32
CA GLN A 98 -6.12 -15.26 -18.38
C GLN A 98 -5.67 -13.80 -18.47
N VAL A 99 -6.61 -12.86 -18.24
CA VAL A 99 -6.32 -11.43 -18.19
C VAL A 99 -5.46 -11.13 -16.97
N ASP A 100 -5.81 -11.71 -15.82
CA ASP A 100 -5.09 -11.51 -14.56
C ASP A 100 -3.66 -12.05 -14.63
N LYS A 101 -3.43 -13.21 -15.24
CA LYS A 101 -2.10 -13.76 -15.47
C LYS A 101 -1.24 -12.88 -16.37
N LYS A 102 -1.80 -12.35 -17.47
CA LYS A 102 -1.08 -11.43 -18.34
C LYS A 102 -0.70 -10.14 -17.63
N GLN A 103 -1.62 -9.59 -16.87
CA GLN A 103 -1.39 -8.37 -16.08
C GLN A 103 -0.34 -8.61 -14.99
N THR A 104 -0.35 -9.76 -14.33
CA THR A 104 0.68 -10.18 -13.37
C THR A 104 2.06 -10.18 -14.00
N GLU A 105 2.20 -10.78 -15.19
CA GLU A 105 3.46 -10.82 -15.92
C GLU A 105 3.97 -9.40 -16.29
N GLU A 106 3.08 -8.51 -16.70
CA GLU A 106 3.41 -7.10 -16.99
C GLU A 106 3.88 -6.35 -15.73
N ILE A 107 3.22 -6.57 -14.59
CA ILE A 107 3.62 -5.99 -13.30
C ILE A 107 5.00 -6.53 -12.90
N LEU A 108 5.21 -7.84 -12.95
CA LEU A 108 6.48 -8.48 -12.62
C LEU A 108 7.63 -7.96 -13.49
N LYS A 109 7.41 -7.78 -14.78
CA LYS A 109 8.39 -7.18 -15.72
C LYS A 109 8.72 -5.75 -15.32
N SER A 110 7.72 -4.94 -15.00
CA SER A 110 7.92 -3.52 -14.64
C SER A 110 8.73 -3.33 -13.35
N LEU A 111 8.75 -4.34 -12.49
CA LEU A 111 9.42 -4.36 -11.19
C LEU A 111 10.73 -5.16 -11.19
N ASN A 112 11.19 -5.66 -12.35
CA ASN A 112 12.35 -6.55 -12.47
C ASN A 112 12.24 -7.79 -11.56
N LEU A 113 11.05 -8.42 -11.55
CA LEU A 113 10.74 -9.59 -10.72
C LEU A 113 10.36 -10.83 -11.55
N LEU A 114 10.31 -10.75 -12.88
CA LEU A 114 9.82 -11.84 -13.72
C LEU A 114 10.60 -13.14 -13.53
N GLU A 115 11.93 -13.06 -13.37
CA GLU A 115 12.79 -14.22 -13.15
C GLU A 115 12.53 -14.93 -11.80
N TYR A 116 11.88 -14.24 -10.85
CA TYR A 116 11.56 -14.74 -9.52
C TYR A 116 10.11 -15.19 -9.36
N GLN A 117 9.32 -15.18 -10.43
CA GLN A 117 7.87 -15.38 -10.40
C GLN A 117 7.42 -16.68 -9.71
N GLU A 118 8.20 -17.76 -9.87
CA GLU A 118 7.92 -19.08 -9.28
C GLU A 118 8.55 -19.28 -7.90
N LEU A 119 9.33 -18.31 -7.42
CA LEU A 119 9.99 -18.44 -6.12
C LEU A 119 9.02 -18.09 -5.00
N HIS A 120 9.20 -18.74 -3.86
CA HIS A 120 8.49 -18.39 -2.63
C HIS A 120 8.92 -16.99 -2.16
N PRO A 121 8.00 -16.08 -1.86
CA PRO A 121 8.34 -14.69 -1.50
C PRO A 121 9.35 -14.57 -0.36
N MET A 122 9.34 -15.51 0.59
CA MET A 122 10.26 -15.48 1.73
C MET A 122 11.72 -15.80 1.34
N SER A 123 11.97 -16.39 0.16
CA SER A 123 13.33 -16.64 -0.35
C SER A 123 14.00 -15.42 -0.97
N LEU A 124 13.25 -14.35 -1.19
CA LEU A 124 13.70 -13.12 -1.81
C LEU A 124 14.52 -12.24 -0.85
N SER A 125 15.37 -11.37 -1.41
CA SER A 125 16.02 -10.30 -0.67
C SER A 125 15.01 -9.27 -0.16
N GLY A 126 15.39 -8.44 0.82
CA GLY A 126 14.52 -7.40 1.36
C GLY A 126 13.98 -6.44 0.28
N GLY A 127 14.85 -5.99 -0.63
CA GLY A 127 14.44 -5.11 -1.74
C GLY A 127 13.50 -5.80 -2.74
N GLN A 128 13.73 -7.08 -3.03
CA GLN A 128 12.81 -7.86 -3.88
C GLN A 128 11.44 -8.02 -3.23
N LYS A 129 11.39 -8.36 -1.94
CA LYS A 129 10.13 -8.45 -1.16
C LYS A 129 9.37 -7.13 -1.18
N GLN A 130 10.09 -6.01 -1.02
CA GLN A 130 9.47 -4.68 -1.09
C GLN A 130 8.85 -4.43 -2.46
N ARG A 131 9.53 -4.79 -3.55
CA ARG A 131 8.99 -4.68 -4.90
C ARG A 131 7.77 -5.61 -5.12
N VAL A 132 7.76 -6.82 -4.55
CA VAL A 132 6.57 -7.69 -4.59
C VAL A 132 5.38 -7.01 -3.91
N ALA A 133 5.56 -6.44 -2.71
CA ALA A 133 4.49 -5.72 -2.01
C ALA A 133 3.98 -4.50 -2.80
N ILE A 134 4.87 -3.79 -3.51
CA ILE A 134 4.47 -2.71 -4.45
C ILE A 134 3.69 -3.30 -5.63
N GLY A 135 4.10 -4.44 -6.17
CA GLY A 135 3.37 -5.16 -7.22
C GLY A 135 1.95 -5.52 -6.80
N SER A 136 1.78 -6.02 -5.58
CA SER A 136 0.46 -6.29 -4.99
C SER A 136 -0.38 -5.01 -4.85
N ALA A 137 0.25 -3.88 -4.48
CA ALA A 137 -0.45 -2.59 -4.43
C ALA A 137 -0.91 -2.15 -5.84
N ILE A 138 -0.09 -2.32 -6.88
CA ILE A 138 -0.46 -2.06 -8.28
C ILE A 138 -1.64 -2.95 -8.69
N ALA A 139 -1.52 -4.25 -8.44
CA ALA A 139 -2.50 -5.27 -8.80
C ALA A 139 -3.86 -5.06 -8.11
N SER A 140 -3.86 -4.51 -6.90
CA SER A 140 -5.08 -4.24 -6.13
C SER A 140 -6.02 -3.23 -6.78
N ASP A 141 -5.51 -2.42 -7.69
CA ASP A 141 -6.21 -1.33 -8.40
C ASP A 141 -6.99 -0.36 -7.49
N LYS A 142 -6.58 -0.23 -6.23
CA LYS A 142 -7.22 0.67 -5.27
C LYS A 142 -6.95 2.14 -5.61
N GLU A 143 -7.84 3.02 -5.15
CA GLU A 143 -7.75 4.47 -5.41
C GLU A 143 -6.73 5.16 -4.49
N ILE A 144 -6.59 4.66 -3.27
CA ILE A 144 -5.68 5.19 -2.25
C ILE A 144 -4.69 4.11 -1.85
N LEU A 145 -3.40 4.43 -1.96
CA LEU A 145 -2.31 3.54 -1.60
C LEU A 145 -1.50 4.18 -0.47
N VAL A 146 -1.24 3.41 0.57
CA VAL A 146 -0.46 3.85 1.73
C VAL A 146 0.79 3.00 1.83
N PHE A 147 1.94 3.63 1.89
CA PHE A 147 3.24 2.99 2.01
C PHE A 147 3.89 3.40 3.33
N ASP A 148 4.09 2.43 4.20
CA ASP A 148 4.71 2.65 5.51
C ASP A 148 6.21 2.33 5.41
N GLU A 149 7.05 3.37 5.42
CA GLU A 149 8.51 3.32 5.27
C GLU A 149 8.98 2.48 4.05
N PRO A 150 8.52 2.75 2.83
CA PRO A 150 8.75 1.88 1.66
C PRO A 150 10.22 1.80 1.24
N THR A 151 11.08 2.68 1.72
CA THR A 151 12.51 2.73 1.40
C THR A 151 13.40 2.32 2.57
N SER A 152 12.82 1.92 3.69
CA SER A 152 13.58 1.51 4.88
C SER A 152 14.46 0.30 4.60
N GLY A 153 15.76 0.42 4.90
CA GLY A 153 16.72 -0.67 4.69
C GLY A 153 17.13 -0.92 3.23
N LEU A 154 16.73 -0.06 2.30
CA LEU A 154 17.15 -0.14 0.89
C LEU A 154 18.41 0.70 0.65
N ASP A 155 19.27 0.23 -0.26
CA ASP A 155 20.33 1.05 -0.82
C ASP A 155 19.79 2.12 -1.77
N TYR A 156 20.66 3.05 -2.18
CA TYR A 156 20.26 4.20 -3.00
C TYR A 156 19.63 3.80 -4.35
N HIS A 157 20.13 2.75 -4.99
CA HIS A 157 19.61 2.30 -6.28
C HIS A 157 18.18 1.77 -6.14
N HIS A 158 17.94 0.91 -5.16
CA HIS A 158 16.61 0.36 -4.89
C HIS A 158 15.63 1.45 -4.39
N MET A 159 16.10 2.46 -3.66
CA MET A 159 15.26 3.61 -3.31
C MET A 159 14.75 4.37 -4.53
N LEU A 160 15.60 4.57 -5.56
CA LEU A 160 15.18 5.20 -6.81
C LEU A 160 14.15 4.36 -7.56
N GLU A 161 14.35 3.04 -7.63
CA GLU A 161 13.36 2.14 -8.25
C GLU A 161 11.98 2.22 -7.55
N VAL A 162 11.97 2.27 -6.22
CA VAL A 162 10.73 2.47 -5.46
C VAL A 162 10.11 3.82 -5.78
N ALA A 163 10.90 4.90 -5.78
CA ALA A 163 10.40 6.24 -6.10
C ALA A 163 9.78 6.32 -7.50
N ASP A 164 10.42 5.71 -8.51
CA ASP A 164 9.90 5.65 -9.88
C ASP A 164 8.56 4.89 -9.94
N ASN A 165 8.43 3.78 -9.20
CA ASN A 165 7.17 3.04 -9.16
C ASN A 165 6.06 3.83 -8.45
N LEU A 166 6.37 4.54 -7.36
CA LEU A 166 5.42 5.41 -6.69
C LEU A 166 4.97 6.57 -7.60
N GLN A 167 5.89 7.16 -8.36
CA GLN A 167 5.56 8.20 -9.33
C GLN A 167 4.61 7.68 -10.41
N ARG A 168 4.87 6.50 -10.98
CA ARG A 168 3.98 5.86 -11.96
C ARG A 168 2.57 5.64 -11.40
N LEU A 169 2.45 5.20 -10.16
CA LEU A 169 1.13 5.03 -9.51
C LEU A 169 0.38 6.36 -9.38
N SER A 170 1.08 7.44 -9.05
CA SER A 170 0.50 8.79 -9.03
C SER A 170 0.07 9.24 -10.43
N ASP A 171 0.90 9.00 -11.46
CA ASP A 171 0.58 9.30 -12.86
C ASP A 171 -0.64 8.52 -13.37
N MET A 172 -0.90 7.33 -12.80
CA MET A 172 -2.13 6.56 -13.04
C MET A 172 -3.35 7.10 -12.27
N GLY A 173 -3.23 8.23 -11.58
CA GLY A 173 -4.30 8.88 -10.84
C GLY A 173 -4.54 8.32 -9.44
N LYS A 174 -3.66 7.45 -8.92
CA LYS A 174 -3.74 6.93 -7.55
C LYS A 174 -3.27 7.98 -6.56
N THR A 175 -3.98 8.13 -5.45
CA THR A 175 -3.55 9.01 -4.35
C THR A 175 -2.66 8.24 -3.40
N LEU A 176 -1.43 8.73 -3.17
CA LEU A 176 -0.43 8.03 -2.38
C LEU A 176 -0.18 8.73 -1.05
N PHE A 177 -0.12 7.96 0.02
CA PHE A 177 0.37 8.41 1.33
C PHE A 177 1.66 7.65 1.65
N ILE A 178 2.75 8.38 1.85
CA ILE A 178 4.08 7.82 2.11
C ILE A 178 4.49 8.25 3.51
N ILE A 179 4.65 7.28 4.40
CA ILE A 179 5.16 7.49 5.76
C ILE A 179 6.68 7.29 5.74
N THR A 180 7.39 8.22 6.37
CA THR A 180 8.84 8.17 6.54
C THR A 180 9.29 8.81 7.84
#